data_312898d62c84b07d674482290b1a624d
#
_entry.id   312898d62c84b07d674482290b1a624d
#
_cell.length_a   1.000
_cell.length_b   1.000
_cell.length_c   1.000
_cell.angle_alpha   90.00
_cell.angle_beta   90.00
_cell.angle_gamma   90.00
#
_symmetry.space_group_name_H-M   'P 1'
#
loop_
_entity.id
_entity.type
_entity.pdbx_description
1 polymer ?
#
loop_
_entity_poly.entity_id
_entity_poly.type
_entity_poly.pdbx_seq_one_letter_code
_entity_poly.pdbx_strand_id
1 'polypeptide(L)'
;METATAHISRRCRPFVASAVVASALLVSLAAAIPAATGTTAVGAAFTQTRTVAHRHSVRPAYGWPVKPFNRQHPVRAYLNDPRNGHGDAKSFHFGIDVAAPTGTAVYAVAEGKAFVTRGRMAVAVRGASHTFGYWHVKPAVRNHQLVRLHQLLGYIVDEGSGKHVHLAERDQRGHYLNPLRPGGMGPYVDRTPPHVASIEFLHNGREVDAGALTGRVDVIAEIYDTTPLLVPAPWSNMPVTPAVVRWSLSQGSRRIRPERTIINSDHMLPGRLYDAIYAPGTTQNWVGAPGHYRFYIARGLKASRLPDGVSLLRIDATDTRGNRTLARVPVSR
;
A
#
# COMPACT_ATOMS: atom_id res chain seq x y z
N MET A 1 24.19 69.48 26.61
CA MET A 1 23.12 70.09 25.89
C MET A 1 22.08 68.96 25.69
N GLU A 2 21.21 68.79 26.65
CA GLU A 2 19.87 69.38 26.78
C GLU A 2 19.09 69.14 25.49
N THR A 3 17.93 68.68 25.41
CA THR A 3 16.70 68.49 26.24
C THR A 3 15.73 67.72 25.32
N ALA A 4 14.65 67.22 25.63
CA ALA A 4 13.72 67.17 26.75
C ALA A 4 12.65 66.09 26.52
N THR A 5 12.12 65.70 27.60
CA THR A 5 11.00 64.80 27.87
C THR A 5 9.65 65.34 27.35
N ALA A 6 8.77 64.47 26.89
CA ALA A 6 7.34 64.75 26.98
C ALA A 6 6.52 63.44 27.20
N HIS A 7 6.06 63.30 28.41
CA HIS A 7 4.97 62.41 28.83
C HIS A 7 3.63 62.95 28.32
N ILE A 8 2.81 62.08 27.69
CA ILE A 8 1.35 62.30 27.60
C ILE A 8 0.64 61.06 28.09
N SER A 9 0.13 61.16 29.28
CA SER A 9 -0.86 60.32 29.91
C SER A 9 -2.23 60.47 29.21
N ARG A 10 -2.86 59.43 28.76
CA ARG A 10 -4.30 59.43 28.48
C ARG A 10 -5.00 58.32 29.21
N ARG A 11 -5.94 58.76 30.02
CA ARG A 11 -6.80 58.04 30.96
C ARG A 11 -7.75 57.08 30.22
N CYS A 12 -7.87 55.86 30.75
CA CYS A 12 -8.93 54.91 30.43
C CYS A 12 -10.29 55.42 30.93
N ARG A 13 -11.32 55.32 30.10
CA ARG A 13 -12.73 55.36 30.50
C ARG A 13 -13.34 53.96 30.21
N PRO A 14 -14.13 53.39 31.08
CA PRO A 14 -14.81 52.15 30.85
C PRO A 14 -16.05 52.35 29.99
N PHE A 15 -16.16 51.54 28.90
CA PHE A 15 -17.41 51.42 28.17
C PHE A 15 -18.24 50.31 28.76
N VAL A 16 -19.45 50.68 29.20
CA VAL A 16 -20.50 49.76 29.60
C VAL A 16 -21.15 49.20 28.34
N ALA A 17 -21.04 47.93 28.11
CA ALA A 17 -21.72 47.25 27.01
C ALA A 17 -23.07 46.70 27.48
N SER A 18 -24.15 47.31 26.96
CA SER A 18 -25.52 46.78 27.12
C SER A 18 -25.68 45.51 26.29
N ALA A 19 -26.08 44.43 26.97
CA ALA A 19 -26.44 43.18 26.31
C ALA A 19 -27.83 43.33 25.67
N VAL A 20 -27.87 43.28 24.33
CA VAL A 20 -29.13 43.09 23.58
C VAL A 20 -29.27 41.61 23.31
N VAL A 21 -30.25 40.96 23.97
CA VAL A 21 -30.66 39.59 23.68
C VAL A 21 -31.48 39.61 22.40
N ALA A 22 -30.89 39.17 21.28
CA ALA A 22 -31.62 38.89 20.06
C ALA A 22 -31.96 37.39 19.98
N SER A 23 -33.25 37.10 20.18
CA SER A 23 -33.79 35.77 19.95
C SER A 23 -33.79 35.51 18.44
N ALA A 24 -32.90 34.66 17.97
CA ALA A 24 -32.88 34.17 16.61
C ALA A 24 -33.79 32.92 16.49
N LEU A 25 -34.92 33.09 15.78
CA LEU A 25 -35.74 31.97 15.28
C LEU A 25 -34.89 31.17 14.30
N LEU A 26 -34.55 29.95 14.67
CA LEU A 26 -33.97 28.94 13.75
C LEU A 26 -35.10 28.39 12.84
N VAL A 27 -35.21 28.93 11.65
CA VAL A 27 -35.96 28.31 10.55
C VAL A 27 -35.03 27.26 9.95
N SER A 28 -35.29 25.99 10.24
CA SER A 28 -34.61 24.85 9.62
C SER A 28 -35.05 24.73 8.17
N LEU A 29 -34.28 25.26 7.26
CA LEU A 29 -34.42 24.98 5.83
C LEU A 29 -33.78 23.61 5.57
N ALA A 30 -34.58 22.54 5.52
CA ALA A 30 -34.13 21.24 5.05
C ALA A 30 -33.82 21.37 3.54
N ALA A 31 -32.56 21.62 3.20
CA ALA A 31 -32.10 21.47 1.84
C ALA A 31 -32.13 19.99 1.50
N ALA A 32 -33.05 19.59 0.61
CA ALA A 32 -33.03 18.28 -0.01
C ALA A 32 -31.73 18.17 -0.83
N ILE A 33 -30.80 17.36 -0.34
CA ILE A 33 -29.61 16.94 -1.10
C ILE A 33 -30.17 16.10 -2.27
N PRO A 34 -29.93 16.45 -3.54
CA PRO A 34 -30.28 15.57 -4.63
C PRO A 34 -29.50 14.27 -4.42
N ALA A 35 -30.21 13.14 -4.36
CA ALA A 35 -29.57 11.83 -4.37
C ALA A 35 -28.70 11.77 -5.63
N ALA A 36 -27.38 11.79 -5.45
CA ALA A 36 -26.47 11.44 -6.49
C ALA A 36 -26.86 10.01 -6.94
N THR A 37 -27.37 9.89 -8.14
CA THR A 37 -27.51 8.60 -8.81
C THR A 37 -26.10 8.09 -9.07
N GLY A 38 -25.51 7.52 -8.02
CA GLY A 38 -24.29 6.74 -8.15
C GLY A 38 -24.66 5.56 -9.04
N THR A 39 -24.05 5.50 -10.23
CA THR A 39 -23.91 4.26 -10.98
C THR A 39 -23.22 3.29 -10.05
N THR A 40 -23.99 2.42 -9.40
CA THR A 40 -23.47 1.27 -8.68
C THR A 40 -22.74 0.44 -9.73
N ALA A 41 -21.41 0.35 -9.64
CA ALA A 41 -20.67 -0.65 -10.37
C ALA A 41 -21.27 -2.00 -9.96
N VAL A 42 -21.93 -2.66 -10.90
CA VAL A 42 -22.61 -3.93 -10.66
C VAL A 42 -21.56 -5.03 -10.79
N GLY A 43 -20.66 -5.10 -9.81
CA GLY A 43 -19.75 -6.23 -9.70
C GLY A 43 -20.52 -7.52 -9.42
N ALA A 44 -19.99 -8.66 -9.86
CA ALA A 44 -20.60 -9.96 -9.61
C ALA A 44 -20.78 -10.21 -8.10
N ALA A 45 -21.94 -10.73 -7.71
CA ALA A 45 -22.17 -11.13 -6.33
C ALA A 45 -21.22 -12.27 -5.93
N PHE A 46 -20.56 -12.14 -4.80
CA PHE A 46 -19.64 -13.15 -4.27
C PHE A 46 -19.74 -13.27 -2.76
N THR A 47 -19.33 -14.43 -2.26
CA THR A 47 -19.14 -14.66 -0.82
C THR A 47 -17.65 -14.62 -0.49
N GLN A 48 -17.29 -14.12 0.68
CA GLN A 48 -15.90 -14.17 1.13
C GLN A 48 -15.78 -14.66 2.58
N THR A 49 -14.68 -15.37 2.85
CA THR A 49 -14.29 -15.83 4.17
C THR A 49 -12.93 -15.23 4.49
N ARG A 50 -12.81 -14.56 5.63
CA ARG A 50 -11.55 -13.98 6.13
C ARG A 50 -11.02 -14.79 7.28
N THR A 51 -9.75 -15.11 7.26
CA THR A 51 -9.07 -15.95 8.27
C THR A 51 -7.79 -15.27 8.72
N VAL A 52 -7.65 -15.09 10.02
CA VAL A 52 -6.39 -14.64 10.64
C VAL A 52 -5.50 -15.87 10.86
N ALA A 53 -4.26 -15.79 10.40
CA ALA A 53 -3.33 -16.89 10.57
C ALA A 53 -2.80 -16.97 12.01
N HIS A 54 -2.82 -18.14 12.59
CA HIS A 54 -2.11 -18.48 13.82
C HIS A 54 -0.72 -19.03 13.46
N ARG A 55 0.21 -18.15 13.07
CA ARG A 55 1.59 -18.58 12.79
C ARG A 55 2.50 -18.28 13.97
N HIS A 56 3.37 -19.23 14.30
CA HIS A 56 4.50 -18.96 15.18
C HIS A 56 5.38 -17.88 14.55
N SER A 57 5.80 -16.90 15.37
CA SER A 57 6.70 -15.84 14.91
C SER A 57 8.03 -16.44 14.47
N VAL A 58 8.35 -16.29 13.20
CA VAL A 58 9.71 -16.58 12.73
C VAL A 58 10.61 -15.46 13.25
N ARG A 59 11.77 -15.82 13.83
CA ARG A 59 12.75 -14.84 14.33
C ARG A 59 13.17 -13.92 13.17
N PRO A 60 13.06 -12.60 13.32
CA PRO A 60 13.52 -11.68 12.29
C PRO A 60 15.04 -11.72 12.16
N ALA A 61 15.53 -11.56 10.93
CA ALA A 61 16.97 -11.50 10.65
C ALA A 61 17.56 -10.14 11.07
N TYR A 62 16.76 -9.06 10.99
CA TYR A 62 17.20 -7.71 11.33
C TYR A 62 16.02 -6.86 11.84
N GLY A 63 16.37 -5.75 12.52
CA GLY A 63 15.43 -4.78 13.08
C GLY A 63 15.04 -3.69 12.09
N TRP A 64 14.35 -2.68 12.58
CA TRP A 64 13.88 -1.53 11.82
C TRP A 64 14.99 -0.51 11.54
N PRO A 65 14.93 0.24 10.43
CA PRO A 65 15.94 1.23 10.08
C PRO A 65 15.84 2.53 10.91
N VAL A 66 14.81 2.66 11.73
CA VAL A 66 14.56 3.81 12.62
C VAL A 66 14.32 3.33 14.05
N LYS A 67 14.63 4.17 15.04
CA LYS A 67 14.41 3.82 16.45
C LYS A 67 12.93 3.86 16.84
N PRO A 68 12.50 2.99 17.77
CA PRO A 68 13.23 1.86 18.36
C PRO A 68 13.33 0.68 17.39
N PHE A 69 14.50 0.06 17.28
CA PHE A 69 14.79 -0.99 16.30
C PHE A 69 14.01 -2.29 16.49
N ASN A 70 13.56 -2.55 17.72
CA ASN A 70 12.83 -3.74 18.13
C ASN A 70 11.32 -3.50 18.28
N ARG A 71 10.78 -2.43 17.69
CA ARG A 71 9.36 -2.11 17.67
C ARG A 71 8.92 -1.89 16.23
N GLN A 72 7.73 -2.39 15.90
CA GLN A 72 7.11 -2.17 14.58
C GLN A 72 6.83 -0.70 14.32
N HIS A 73 7.12 -0.25 13.11
CA HIS A 73 6.82 1.09 12.62
C HIS A 73 5.76 1.06 11.53
N PRO A 74 5.01 2.16 11.30
CA PRO A 74 4.07 2.26 10.21
C PRO A 74 4.78 2.13 8.85
N VAL A 75 4.21 1.32 7.96
CA VAL A 75 4.69 1.15 6.58
C VAL A 75 3.58 1.58 5.64
N ARG A 76 3.83 2.56 4.77
CA ARG A 76 2.81 3.18 3.91
C ARG A 76 2.73 2.58 2.51
N ALA A 77 3.73 1.80 2.10
CA ALA A 77 3.77 1.15 0.79
C ALA A 77 4.57 -0.15 0.88
N TYR A 78 4.11 -1.17 0.17
CA TYR A 78 4.69 -2.51 0.17
C TYR A 78 5.44 -2.81 -1.13
N LEU A 79 6.25 -3.87 -1.10
CA LEU A 79 6.88 -4.40 -2.30
C LEU A 79 5.80 -4.78 -3.32
N ASN A 80 6.04 -4.46 -4.58
CA ASN A 80 5.13 -4.65 -5.71
C ASN A 80 3.86 -3.77 -5.71
N ASP A 81 3.72 -2.79 -4.81
CA ASP A 81 2.70 -1.76 -5.00
C ASP A 81 2.82 -1.15 -6.41
N PRO A 82 1.72 -0.87 -7.11
CA PRO A 82 1.79 -0.28 -8.44
C PRO A 82 2.49 1.08 -8.41
N ARG A 83 3.33 1.33 -9.40
CA ARG A 83 3.96 2.62 -9.68
C ARG A 83 3.61 3.00 -11.10
N ASN A 84 2.61 3.88 -11.27
CA ASN A 84 2.11 4.35 -12.56
C ASN A 84 1.71 5.83 -12.51
N GLY A 85 2.48 6.62 -11.75
CA GLY A 85 2.27 8.04 -11.56
C GLY A 85 2.44 8.88 -12.83
N HIS A 86 2.29 10.19 -12.67
CA HIS A 86 2.38 11.15 -13.76
C HIS A 86 3.72 11.07 -14.50
N GLY A 87 3.68 10.57 -15.73
CA GLY A 87 4.86 10.47 -16.60
C GLY A 87 5.83 9.33 -16.28
N ASP A 88 5.59 8.57 -15.23
CA ASP A 88 6.44 7.44 -14.88
C ASP A 88 6.10 6.21 -15.73
N ALA A 89 7.14 5.50 -16.14
CA ALA A 89 6.96 4.18 -16.72
C ALA A 89 6.32 3.25 -15.67
N LYS A 90 5.33 2.46 -16.10
CA LYS A 90 4.67 1.48 -15.25
C LYS A 90 5.70 0.52 -14.65
N SER A 91 5.72 0.42 -13.32
CA SER A 91 6.68 -0.41 -12.60
C SER A 91 6.08 -0.89 -11.27
N PHE A 92 6.83 -1.73 -10.57
CA PHE A 92 6.51 -2.20 -9.24
C PHE A 92 7.39 -1.51 -8.20
N HIS A 93 6.85 -1.24 -7.04
CA HIS A 93 7.62 -0.75 -5.90
C HIS A 93 8.68 -1.78 -5.50
N PHE A 94 9.94 -1.34 -5.38
CA PHE A 94 11.09 -2.25 -5.19
C PHE A 94 11.56 -2.39 -3.74
N GLY A 95 10.75 -1.96 -2.77
CA GLY A 95 11.02 -2.04 -1.35
C GLY A 95 9.77 -1.78 -0.52
N ILE A 96 9.95 -1.22 0.65
CA ILE A 96 8.88 -0.75 1.53
C ILE A 96 9.14 0.69 1.97
N ASP A 97 8.08 1.44 2.22
CA ASP A 97 8.18 2.83 2.69
C ASP A 97 7.85 2.89 4.19
N VAL A 98 8.85 2.98 5.05
CA VAL A 98 8.68 3.15 6.49
C VAL A 98 8.41 4.61 6.81
N ALA A 99 7.18 4.92 7.24
CA ALA A 99 6.75 6.28 7.52
C ALA A 99 7.43 6.81 8.80
N ALA A 100 8.10 7.95 8.67
CA ALA A 100 8.68 8.68 9.79
C ALA A 100 8.91 10.14 9.40
N PRO A 101 8.88 11.09 10.35
CA PRO A 101 9.04 12.52 10.06
C PRO A 101 10.37 12.87 9.38
N THR A 102 10.39 13.96 8.62
CA THR A 102 11.63 14.58 8.12
C THR A 102 12.57 14.87 9.30
N GLY A 103 13.87 14.64 9.10
CA GLY A 103 14.88 14.77 10.15
C GLY A 103 15.03 13.54 11.04
N THR A 104 14.16 12.53 10.92
CA THR A 104 14.32 11.26 11.64
C THR A 104 15.63 10.59 11.23
N ALA A 105 16.41 10.17 12.23
CA ALA A 105 17.67 9.46 12.03
C ALA A 105 17.42 8.04 11.49
N VAL A 106 18.15 7.68 10.44
CA VAL A 106 18.10 6.36 9.78
C VAL A 106 19.39 5.61 10.06
N TYR A 107 19.26 4.35 10.39
CA TYR A 107 20.35 3.50 10.86
C TYR A 107 20.52 2.25 10.00
N ALA A 108 21.74 1.73 9.96
CA ALA A 108 22.04 0.48 9.27
C ALA A 108 21.33 -0.71 9.92
N VAL A 109 20.55 -1.47 9.15
CA VAL A 109 19.92 -2.71 9.62
C VAL A 109 20.86 -3.92 9.57
N ALA A 110 22.05 -3.75 8.99
CA ALA A 110 23.12 -4.72 8.96
C ALA A 110 24.46 -4.00 8.88
N GLU A 111 25.54 -4.67 9.27
CA GLU A 111 26.89 -4.19 9.03
C GLU A 111 27.29 -4.32 7.55
N GLY A 112 28.24 -3.53 7.10
CA GLY A 112 28.75 -3.61 5.73
C GLY A 112 29.50 -2.36 5.28
N LYS A 113 29.69 -2.24 3.98
CA LYS A 113 30.31 -1.08 3.33
C LYS A 113 29.24 -0.14 2.79
N ALA A 114 29.28 1.12 3.21
CA ALA A 114 28.33 2.13 2.75
C ALA A 114 28.74 2.68 1.37
N PHE A 115 27.73 2.85 0.51
CA PHE A 115 27.84 3.51 -0.79
C PHE A 115 26.85 4.68 -0.80
N VAL A 116 27.36 5.88 -1.00
CA VAL A 116 26.57 7.11 -0.99
C VAL A 116 26.29 7.54 -2.42
N THR A 117 25.05 7.66 -2.78
CA THR A 117 24.64 8.20 -4.08
C THR A 117 24.34 9.68 -3.91
N ARG A 118 25.33 10.53 -4.25
CA ARG A 118 25.13 11.99 -4.24
C ARG A 118 24.09 12.37 -5.31
N GLY A 119 23.22 13.32 -4.98
CA GLY A 119 22.13 13.77 -5.85
C GLY A 119 20.87 12.91 -5.84
N ARG A 120 20.91 11.70 -5.25
CA ARG A 120 19.72 10.84 -5.09
C ARG A 120 19.28 10.66 -3.63
N MET A 121 19.90 11.39 -2.68
CA MET A 121 19.58 11.26 -1.26
C MET A 121 19.41 9.79 -0.85
N ALA A 122 20.45 8.99 -1.09
CA ALA A 122 20.43 7.55 -0.83
C ALA A 122 21.75 7.03 -0.30
N VAL A 123 21.66 6.03 0.58
CA VAL A 123 22.76 5.23 1.08
C VAL A 123 22.44 3.76 0.81
N ALA A 124 23.40 3.00 0.29
CA ALA A 124 23.33 1.55 0.25
C ALA A 124 24.39 0.95 1.17
N VAL A 125 24.03 -0.05 1.96
CA VAL A 125 24.96 -0.82 2.81
C VAL A 125 25.10 -2.22 2.21
N ARG A 126 26.29 -2.54 1.69
CA ARG A 126 26.59 -3.87 1.15
C ARG A 126 27.21 -4.71 2.27
N GLY A 127 26.42 -5.64 2.79
CA GLY A 127 26.84 -6.68 3.73
C GLY A 127 27.33 -7.94 3.03
N ALA A 128 27.57 -8.99 3.82
CA ALA A 128 28.09 -10.28 3.33
C ALA A 128 27.10 -11.02 2.43
N SER A 129 25.81 -11.02 2.76
CA SER A 129 24.76 -11.78 2.03
C SER A 129 23.74 -10.90 1.33
N HIS A 130 23.51 -9.68 1.80
CA HIS A 130 22.49 -8.77 1.29
C HIS A 130 23.03 -7.35 1.15
N THR A 131 22.38 -6.59 0.26
CA THR A 131 22.57 -5.15 0.15
C THR A 131 21.28 -4.46 0.57
N PHE A 132 21.37 -3.56 1.53
CA PHE A 132 20.25 -2.74 1.99
C PHE A 132 20.38 -1.33 1.44
N GLY A 133 19.35 -0.86 0.73
CA GLY A 133 19.29 0.50 0.20
C GLY A 133 18.32 1.34 1.03
N TYR A 134 18.68 2.59 1.27
CA TYR A 134 17.91 3.57 2.04
C TYR A 134 17.78 4.82 1.19
N TRP A 135 16.58 5.11 0.65
CA TRP A 135 16.31 6.32 -0.13
C TRP A 135 15.57 7.36 0.70
N HIS A 136 15.56 8.59 0.21
CA HIS A 136 15.06 9.76 0.91
C HIS A 136 15.86 10.05 2.19
N VAL A 137 17.15 9.76 2.15
CA VAL A 137 18.07 9.90 3.30
C VAL A 137 19.24 10.81 2.90
N LYS A 138 19.35 11.96 3.55
CA LYS A 138 20.56 12.81 3.48
C LYS A 138 21.68 12.10 4.21
N PRO A 139 22.76 11.69 3.50
CA PRO A 139 23.80 10.87 4.11
C PRO A 139 24.59 11.62 5.19
N ALA A 140 24.88 10.93 6.31
CA ALA A 140 25.81 11.35 7.36
C ALA A 140 27.08 10.46 7.41
N VAL A 141 27.17 9.49 6.51
CA VAL A 141 28.33 8.61 6.33
C VAL A 141 29.13 9.00 5.09
N ARG A 142 30.39 8.61 5.04
CA ARG A 142 31.26 8.77 3.85
C ARG A 142 31.05 7.61 2.88
N ASN A 143 31.26 7.88 1.61
CA ASN A 143 31.29 6.81 0.61
C ASN A 143 32.40 5.81 0.94
N HIS A 144 32.11 4.51 0.83
CA HIS A 144 32.97 3.38 1.16
C HIS A 144 33.32 3.22 2.64
N GLN A 145 32.67 3.96 3.55
CA GLN A 145 32.83 3.78 4.99
C GLN A 145 32.31 2.41 5.42
N LEU A 146 33.04 1.72 6.28
CA LEU A 146 32.54 0.55 6.99
C LEU A 146 31.57 1.02 8.07
N VAL A 147 30.40 0.42 8.10
CA VAL A 147 29.34 0.71 9.07
C VAL A 147 28.98 -0.54 9.84
N ARG A 148 28.67 -0.36 11.12
CA ARG A 148 28.21 -1.43 12.02
C ARG A 148 26.69 -1.47 12.02
N LEU A 149 26.13 -2.57 12.49
CA LEU A 149 24.70 -2.65 12.81
C LEU A 149 24.30 -1.47 13.72
N HIS A 150 23.15 -0.84 13.41
CA HIS A 150 22.61 0.34 14.10
C HIS A 150 23.52 1.60 14.06
N GLN A 151 24.48 1.65 13.17
CA GLN A 151 25.21 2.90 12.92
C GLN A 151 24.34 3.89 12.17
N LEU A 152 24.40 5.16 12.55
CA LEU A 152 23.72 6.26 11.86
C LEU A 152 24.19 6.33 10.40
N LEU A 153 23.24 6.31 9.46
CA LEU A 153 23.49 6.47 8.03
C LEU A 153 23.17 7.88 7.54
N GLY A 154 22.17 8.53 8.13
CA GLY A 154 21.72 9.85 7.73
C GLY A 154 20.36 10.20 8.32
N TYR A 155 19.68 11.13 7.67
CA TYR A 155 18.40 11.67 8.14
C TYR A 155 17.38 11.73 6.99
N ILE A 156 16.13 11.40 7.29
CA ILE A 156 15.05 11.47 6.33
C ILE A 156 14.90 12.90 5.80
N VAL A 157 14.77 13.03 4.47
CA VAL A 157 14.44 14.27 3.78
C VAL A 157 13.10 14.13 3.07
N ASP A 158 12.42 15.26 2.86
CA ASP A 158 11.21 15.32 2.06
C ASP A 158 11.57 15.73 0.63
N GLU A 159 11.45 14.81 -0.31
CA GLU A 159 11.67 15.04 -1.74
C GLU A 159 10.32 15.14 -2.49
N GLY A 160 9.25 15.62 -1.81
CA GLY A 160 7.91 15.77 -2.40
C GLY A 160 7.06 14.50 -2.40
N SER A 161 7.64 13.34 -2.08
CA SER A 161 6.93 12.06 -1.99
C SER A 161 6.41 11.73 -0.60
N GLY A 162 6.56 12.67 0.35
CA GLY A 162 6.17 12.52 1.75
C GLY A 162 7.27 11.93 2.63
N LYS A 163 7.01 11.95 3.92
CA LYS A 163 7.98 11.74 5.01
C LYS A 163 8.16 10.24 5.28
N HIS A 164 9.26 9.63 4.80
CA HIS A 164 9.56 8.20 4.98
C HIS A 164 11.01 7.88 4.66
N VAL A 165 11.48 6.73 5.07
CA VAL A 165 12.63 6.07 4.46
C VAL A 165 12.13 4.92 3.59
N HIS A 166 12.49 4.92 2.30
CA HIS A 166 12.30 3.77 1.44
C HIS A 166 13.43 2.77 1.72
N LEU A 167 13.08 1.59 2.21
CA LEU A 167 14.02 0.50 2.48
C LEU A 167 13.86 -0.60 1.44
N ALA A 168 14.94 -0.91 0.73
CA ALA A 168 15.01 -2.06 -0.16
C ALA A 168 16.10 -3.04 0.28
N GLU A 169 15.81 -4.32 0.16
CA GLU A 169 16.74 -5.41 0.41
C GLU A 169 17.02 -6.15 -0.89
N ARG A 170 18.29 -6.41 -1.20
CA ARG A 170 18.69 -7.22 -2.36
C ARG A 170 19.56 -8.38 -1.92
N ASP A 171 19.32 -9.54 -2.52
CA ASP A 171 20.20 -10.71 -2.39
C ASP A 171 21.51 -10.55 -3.20
N GLN A 172 22.41 -11.53 -3.12
CA GLN A 172 23.66 -11.57 -3.87
C GLN A 172 23.45 -11.65 -5.40
N ARG A 173 22.30 -12.14 -5.87
CA ARG A 173 21.94 -12.22 -7.28
C ARG A 173 21.34 -10.91 -7.81
N GLY A 174 21.09 -9.94 -6.90
CA GLY A 174 20.54 -8.64 -7.24
C GLY A 174 19.01 -8.58 -7.23
N HIS A 175 18.31 -9.66 -6.84
CA HIS A 175 16.86 -9.64 -6.72
C HIS A 175 16.43 -8.84 -5.49
N TYR A 176 15.45 -7.97 -5.66
CA TYR A 176 14.81 -7.29 -4.53
C TYR A 176 13.88 -8.26 -3.81
N LEU A 177 14.11 -8.41 -2.51
CA LEU A 177 13.34 -9.25 -1.61
C LEU A 177 12.29 -8.41 -0.88
N ASN A 178 11.21 -9.06 -0.43
CA ASN A 178 10.26 -8.39 0.47
C ASN A 178 10.85 -8.26 1.88
N PRO A 179 11.15 -7.05 2.37
CA PRO A 179 11.66 -6.89 3.73
C PRO A 179 10.70 -7.40 4.80
N LEU A 180 9.37 -7.38 4.52
CA LEU A 180 8.34 -7.86 5.46
C LEU A 180 8.08 -9.37 5.39
N ARG A 181 8.81 -10.14 4.58
CA ARG A 181 8.66 -11.61 4.55
C ARG A 181 8.94 -12.25 5.91
N PRO A 182 8.40 -13.43 6.23
CA PRO A 182 8.82 -14.18 7.41
C PRO A 182 10.35 -14.37 7.44
N GLY A 183 10.98 -14.06 8.57
CA GLY A 183 12.46 -14.08 8.68
C GLY A 183 13.18 -12.86 8.11
N GLY A 184 12.48 -11.89 7.52
CA GLY A 184 13.06 -10.60 7.13
C GLY A 184 13.14 -9.60 8.29
N MET A 185 12.64 -8.40 8.07
CA MET A 185 12.60 -7.33 9.07
C MET A 185 11.56 -7.60 10.16
N GLY A 186 11.88 -7.24 11.39
CA GLY A 186 10.92 -7.36 12.48
C GLY A 186 11.33 -6.70 13.79
N PRO A 187 10.42 -6.74 14.78
CA PRO A 187 9.12 -7.43 14.75
C PRO A 187 8.15 -6.82 13.73
N TYR A 188 7.34 -7.66 13.08
CA TYR A 188 6.23 -7.25 12.24
C TYR A 188 5.02 -8.15 12.52
N VAL A 189 3.97 -7.58 13.05
CA VAL A 189 2.72 -8.27 13.40
C VAL A 189 1.61 -7.71 12.54
N ASP A 190 0.92 -8.59 11.84
CA ASP A 190 -0.28 -8.27 11.08
C ASP A 190 -1.36 -9.31 11.38
N ARG A 191 -2.58 -8.86 11.63
CA ARG A 191 -3.76 -9.69 11.90
C ARG A 191 -4.93 -9.30 11.00
N THR A 192 -4.66 -8.54 9.96
CA THR A 192 -5.67 -8.00 9.06
C THR A 192 -5.63 -8.76 7.74
N PRO A 193 -6.59 -9.65 7.45
CA PRO A 193 -6.63 -10.31 6.15
C PRO A 193 -6.88 -9.30 5.02
N PRO A 194 -6.31 -9.51 3.82
CA PRO A 194 -6.58 -8.69 2.65
C PRO A 194 -8.08 -8.54 2.34
N HIS A 195 -8.44 -7.55 1.55
CA HIS A 195 -9.81 -7.30 1.10
C HIS A 195 -9.96 -7.66 -0.37
N VAL A 196 -11.05 -8.34 -0.72
CA VAL A 196 -11.55 -8.43 -2.09
C VAL A 196 -12.75 -7.49 -2.16
N ALA A 197 -12.58 -6.34 -2.82
CA ALA A 197 -13.57 -5.26 -2.83
C ALA A 197 -14.60 -5.45 -3.94
N SER A 198 -14.15 -5.87 -5.14
CA SER A 198 -15.04 -6.14 -6.28
C SER A 198 -14.48 -7.26 -7.15
N ILE A 199 -15.36 -7.89 -7.95
CA ILE A 199 -15.01 -8.86 -8.98
C ILE A 199 -15.88 -8.55 -10.20
N GLU A 200 -15.24 -8.32 -11.34
CA GLU A 200 -15.87 -7.92 -12.59
C GLU A 200 -15.58 -8.95 -13.68
N PHE A 201 -16.55 -9.22 -14.52
CA PHE A 201 -16.43 -10.05 -15.72
C PHE A 201 -16.62 -9.16 -16.95
N LEU A 202 -15.60 -9.06 -17.81
CA LEU A 202 -15.64 -8.17 -18.95
C LEU A 202 -15.58 -8.95 -20.27
N HIS A 203 -16.57 -8.78 -21.13
CA HIS A 203 -16.56 -9.23 -22.51
C HIS A 203 -16.38 -8.03 -23.44
N ASN A 204 -15.28 -7.98 -24.21
CA ASN A 204 -14.93 -6.84 -25.07
C ASN A 204 -14.97 -5.49 -24.31
N GLY A 205 -14.47 -5.47 -23.06
CA GLY A 205 -14.41 -4.29 -22.21
C GLY A 205 -15.75 -3.86 -21.58
N ARG A 206 -16.83 -4.60 -21.80
CA ARG A 206 -18.14 -4.36 -21.19
C ARG A 206 -18.42 -5.38 -20.11
N GLU A 207 -18.97 -4.94 -19.00
CA GLU A 207 -19.35 -5.82 -17.90
C GLU A 207 -20.46 -6.76 -18.33
N VAL A 208 -20.36 -8.03 -17.93
CA VAL A 208 -21.33 -9.09 -18.20
C VAL A 208 -21.66 -9.85 -16.92
N ASP A 209 -22.84 -10.45 -16.88
CA ASP A 209 -23.27 -11.26 -15.74
C ASP A 209 -22.42 -12.54 -15.62
N ALA A 210 -21.93 -12.81 -14.42
CA ALA A 210 -21.20 -14.02 -14.10
C ALA A 210 -22.01 -15.29 -14.29
N GLY A 211 -23.35 -15.20 -14.19
CA GLY A 211 -24.30 -16.30 -14.40
C GLY A 211 -24.64 -16.57 -15.87
N ALA A 212 -24.17 -15.74 -16.83
CA ALA A 212 -24.51 -15.85 -18.26
C ALA A 212 -23.30 -15.49 -19.14
N LEU A 213 -22.14 -16.13 -18.88
CA LEU A 213 -20.90 -15.84 -19.59
C LEU A 213 -20.94 -16.32 -21.05
N THR A 214 -20.53 -15.47 -21.97
CA THR A 214 -20.42 -15.79 -23.40
C THR A 214 -19.06 -15.37 -23.95
N GLY A 215 -18.60 -16.03 -25.00
CA GLY A 215 -17.38 -15.67 -25.71
C GLY A 215 -16.11 -15.79 -24.87
N ARG A 216 -15.24 -14.76 -24.96
CA ARG A 216 -14.01 -14.61 -24.17
C ARG A 216 -14.21 -13.53 -23.13
N VAL A 217 -13.96 -13.86 -21.86
CA VAL A 217 -14.20 -12.97 -20.72
C VAL A 217 -12.91 -12.74 -19.96
N ASP A 218 -12.62 -11.47 -19.69
CA ASP A 218 -11.59 -11.10 -18.71
C ASP A 218 -12.24 -11.02 -17.32
N VAL A 219 -11.58 -11.57 -16.32
CA VAL A 219 -11.99 -11.49 -14.92
C VAL A 219 -11.02 -10.56 -14.21
N ILE A 220 -11.54 -9.48 -13.64
CA ILE A 220 -10.77 -8.49 -12.88
C ILE A 220 -11.31 -8.45 -11.45
N ALA A 221 -10.41 -8.34 -10.49
CA ALA A 221 -10.80 -8.13 -9.10
C ALA A 221 -10.02 -6.96 -8.50
N GLU A 222 -10.70 -6.10 -7.75
CA GLU A 222 -10.05 -5.12 -6.90
C GLU A 222 -9.70 -5.78 -5.57
N ILE A 223 -8.39 -5.89 -5.30
CA ILE A 223 -7.87 -6.60 -4.13
C ILE A 223 -6.78 -5.76 -3.51
N TYR A 224 -6.87 -5.52 -2.22
CA TYR A 224 -5.85 -4.79 -1.47
C TYR A 224 -5.71 -5.31 -0.06
N ASP A 225 -4.59 -4.98 0.55
CA ASP A 225 -4.36 -5.18 1.97
C ASP A 225 -4.36 -3.82 2.68
N THR A 226 -4.38 -3.85 4.00
CA THR A 226 -4.30 -2.67 4.86
C THR A 226 -3.13 -2.80 5.80
N THR A 227 -2.49 -1.69 6.10
CA THR A 227 -1.33 -1.68 7.00
C THR A 227 -1.77 -1.90 8.45
N PRO A 228 -1.06 -2.76 9.22
CA PRO A 228 -1.46 -3.09 10.60
C PRO A 228 -1.30 -1.95 11.60
N LEU A 229 -0.47 -0.96 11.30
CA LEU A 229 -0.33 0.26 12.08
C LEU A 229 -0.82 1.46 11.26
N LEU A 230 -1.51 2.36 11.94
CA LEU A 230 -1.98 3.61 11.34
C LEU A 230 -0.80 4.41 10.80
N VAL A 231 -0.82 4.66 9.49
CA VAL A 231 0.12 5.55 8.84
C VAL A 231 -0.35 7.00 9.06
N PRO A 232 0.54 7.93 9.43
CA PRO A 232 0.16 9.33 9.60
C PRO A 232 -0.39 9.97 8.31
N ALA A 233 -1.32 10.91 8.47
CA ALA A 233 -1.81 11.71 7.35
C ALA A 233 -0.64 12.39 6.60
N PRO A 234 -0.75 12.57 5.27
CA PRO A 234 -1.90 12.33 4.39
C PRO A 234 -2.00 10.90 3.83
N TRP A 235 -1.25 9.94 4.38
CA TRP A 235 -1.14 8.55 3.90
C TRP A 235 -1.97 7.56 4.73
N SER A 236 -2.90 8.05 5.54
CA SER A 236 -3.78 7.22 6.36
C SER A 236 -4.72 6.38 5.50
N ASN A 237 -4.92 5.13 5.90
CA ASN A 237 -5.88 4.21 5.28
C ASN A 237 -5.68 3.95 3.77
N MET A 238 -4.45 4.12 3.28
CA MET A 238 -4.11 3.80 1.91
C MET A 238 -4.01 2.28 1.72
N PRO A 239 -4.53 1.73 0.59
CA PRO A 239 -4.36 0.33 0.25
C PRO A 239 -2.90 -0.01 -0.02
N VAL A 240 -2.54 -1.28 0.19
CA VAL A 240 -1.24 -1.86 -0.18
C VAL A 240 -1.46 -3.19 -0.88
N THR A 241 -0.47 -3.64 -1.65
CA THR A 241 -0.55 -4.91 -2.38
C THR A 241 -0.56 -6.10 -1.43
N PRO A 242 -1.49 -7.08 -1.58
CA PRO A 242 -1.40 -8.37 -0.91
C PRO A 242 -0.10 -9.10 -1.26
N ALA A 243 0.40 -9.94 -0.36
CA ALA A 243 1.62 -10.70 -0.65
C ALA A 243 1.40 -11.74 -1.75
N VAL A 244 0.25 -12.40 -1.76
CA VAL A 244 -0.07 -13.43 -2.75
C VAL A 244 -1.53 -13.32 -3.17
N VAL A 245 -1.77 -13.39 -4.48
CA VAL A 245 -3.11 -13.57 -5.05
C VAL A 245 -3.10 -14.80 -5.95
N ARG A 246 -4.03 -15.72 -5.72
CA ARG A 246 -4.23 -16.94 -6.51
C ARG A 246 -5.69 -17.05 -6.93
N TRP A 247 -5.93 -17.86 -7.96
CA TRP A 247 -7.28 -18.21 -8.36
C TRP A 247 -7.38 -19.65 -8.89
N SER A 248 -8.56 -20.19 -8.86
CA SER A 248 -8.90 -21.49 -9.46
C SER A 248 -10.37 -21.53 -9.88
N LEU A 249 -10.71 -22.50 -10.73
CA LEU A 249 -12.08 -22.71 -11.19
C LEU A 249 -12.43 -24.19 -11.09
N SER A 250 -13.57 -24.51 -10.48
CA SER A 250 -14.04 -25.89 -10.29
C SER A 250 -15.57 -25.99 -10.45
N GLN A 251 -16.05 -27.21 -10.69
CA GLN A 251 -17.47 -27.57 -10.58
C GLN A 251 -17.57 -28.85 -9.75
N GLY A 252 -18.16 -28.74 -8.58
CA GLY A 252 -18.07 -29.82 -7.58
C GLY A 252 -16.61 -30.21 -7.31
N SER A 253 -16.28 -31.49 -7.43
CA SER A 253 -14.90 -32.01 -7.29
C SER A 253 -14.05 -31.86 -8.56
N ARG A 254 -14.65 -31.55 -9.71
CA ARG A 254 -13.96 -31.40 -11.00
C ARG A 254 -13.19 -30.07 -11.05
N ARG A 255 -11.87 -30.14 -11.25
CA ARG A 255 -11.03 -28.96 -11.52
C ARG A 255 -11.14 -28.57 -13.01
N ILE A 256 -11.67 -27.39 -13.29
CA ILE A 256 -11.74 -26.82 -14.65
C ILE A 256 -10.45 -26.06 -14.95
N ARG A 257 -9.96 -25.30 -13.97
CA ARG A 257 -8.67 -24.63 -13.98
C ARG A 257 -7.97 -24.88 -12.65
N PRO A 258 -6.75 -25.44 -12.67
CA PRO A 258 -5.95 -25.59 -11.46
C PRO A 258 -5.61 -24.21 -10.88
N GLU A 259 -5.20 -24.19 -9.63
CA GLU A 259 -4.77 -22.96 -8.96
C GLU A 259 -3.62 -22.31 -9.74
N ARG A 260 -3.73 -20.99 -9.92
CA ARG A 260 -2.72 -20.15 -10.57
C ARG A 260 -2.42 -18.95 -9.69
N THR A 261 -1.15 -18.64 -9.55
CA THR A 261 -0.66 -17.45 -8.88
C THR A 261 -0.64 -16.29 -9.87
N ILE A 262 -1.24 -15.17 -9.47
CA ILE A 262 -1.22 -13.89 -10.20
C ILE A 262 -0.04 -13.05 -9.72
N ILE A 263 0.09 -12.90 -8.41
CA ILE A 263 1.20 -12.20 -7.78
C ILE A 263 1.72 -13.03 -6.61
N ASN A 264 3.06 -13.04 -6.46
CA ASN A 264 3.77 -13.48 -5.27
C ASN A 264 4.83 -12.44 -4.96
N SER A 265 4.68 -11.74 -3.83
CA SER A 265 5.52 -10.63 -3.41
C SER A 265 6.68 -11.07 -2.50
N ASP A 266 7.18 -12.30 -2.61
CA ASP A 266 8.46 -12.68 -1.99
C ASP A 266 9.62 -11.89 -2.60
N HIS A 267 9.50 -11.57 -3.91
CA HIS A 267 10.46 -10.80 -4.70
C HIS A 267 9.75 -9.71 -5.51
N MET A 268 10.51 -8.68 -5.89
CA MET A 268 10.02 -7.70 -6.85
C MET A 268 9.78 -8.35 -8.20
N LEU A 269 8.66 -8.03 -8.80
CA LEU A 269 8.28 -8.52 -10.12
C LEU A 269 8.95 -7.70 -11.23
N PRO A 270 9.32 -8.33 -12.36
CA PRO A 270 9.82 -7.61 -13.52
C PRO A 270 8.78 -6.63 -14.09
N GLY A 271 9.18 -5.40 -14.39
CA GLY A 271 8.28 -4.35 -14.90
C GLY A 271 7.45 -4.76 -16.12
N ARG A 272 7.99 -5.62 -17.02
CA ARG A 272 7.25 -6.18 -18.18
C ARG A 272 5.99 -6.97 -17.82
N LEU A 273 5.84 -7.38 -16.57
CA LEU A 273 4.64 -8.09 -16.09
C LEU A 273 3.54 -7.15 -15.60
N TYR A 274 3.79 -5.83 -15.54
CA TYR A 274 2.84 -4.89 -14.96
C TYR A 274 1.45 -5.01 -15.60
N ASP A 275 1.34 -4.88 -16.92
CA ASP A 275 0.06 -4.96 -17.67
C ASP A 275 -0.52 -6.39 -17.77
N ALA A 276 0.25 -7.41 -17.35
CA ALA A 276 -0.26 -8.78 -17.23
C ALA A 276 -0.90 -9.03 -15.87
N ILE A 277 -0.51 -8.26 -14.85
CA ILE A 277 -0.94 -8.40 -13.46
C ILE A 277 -1.98 -7.35 -13.12
N TYR A 278 -1.68 -6.08 -13.37
CA TYR A 278 -2.57 -4.96 -13.08
C TYR A 278 -3.44 -4.60 -14.28
N ALA A 279 -4.74 -4.60 -14.07
CA ALA A 279 -5.73 -4.24 -15.09
C ALA A 279 -5.83 -2.72 -15.28
N PRO A 280 -6.37 -2.24 -16.42
CA PRO A 280 -6.69 -0.82 -16.60
C PRO A 280 -7.54 -0.27 -15.44
N GLY A 281 -7.29 0.98 -15.08
CA GLY A 281 -7.89 1.64 -13.92
C GLY A 281 -7.15 1.38 -12.61
N THR A 282 -6.08 0.57 -12.61
CA THR A 282 -5.17 0.51 -11.47
C THR A 282 -4.46 1.84 -11.31
N THR A 283 -4.46 2.38 -10.10
CA THR A 283 -3.76 3.60 -9.72
C THR A 283 -2.94 3.37 -8.46
N GLN A 284 -1.76 3.99 -8.40
CA GLN A 284 -0.98 4.03 -7.16
C GLN A 284 -1.60 4.97 -6.14
N ASN A 285 -1.20 4.86 -4.89
CA ASN A 285 -1.53 5.84 -3.85
C ASN A 285 -0.89 7.20 -4.16
N TRP A 286 -1.64 8.26 -3.96
CA TRP A 286 -1.20 9.65 -3.98
C TRP A 286 -1.49 10.33 -2.66
N VAL A 287 -0.88 11.49 -2.42
CA VAL A 287 -1.16 12.32 -1.25
C VAL A 287 -2.66 12.59 -1.13
N GLY A 288 -3.30 12.05 -0.10
CA GLY A 288 -4.73 12.24 0.15
C GLY A 288 -5.68 11.46 -0.77
N ALA A 289 -5.16 10.66 -1.71
CA ALA A 289 -5.97 9.88 -2.65
C ALA A 289 -5.56 8.39 -2.63
N PRO A 290 -6.43 7.50 -2.12
CA PRO A 290 -6.20 6.05 -2.19
C PRO A 290 -6.10 5.56 -3.62
N GLY A 291 -5.19 4.64 -3.86
CA GLY A 291 -5.07 3.93 -5.13
C GLY A 291 -6.15 2.87 -5.32
N HIS A 292 -6.24 2.35 -6.54
CA HIS A 292 -7.09 1.23 -6.91
C HIS A 292 -6.22 0.08 -7.40
N TYR A 293 -6.28 -1.07 -6.73
CA TYR A 293 -5.42 -2.22 -7.03
C TYR A 293 -6.24 -3.31 -7.71
N ARG A 294 -6.36 -3.19 -9.04
CA ARG A 294 -7.18 -4.04 -9.92
C ARG A 294 -6.30 -5.10 -10.56
N PHE A 295 -6.54 -6.35 -10.24
CA PHE A 295 -5.78 -7.48 -10.74
C PHE A 295 -6.51 -8.20 -11.87
N TYR A 296 -5.80 -8.56 -12.93
CA TYR A 296 -6.28 -9.56 -13.87
C TYR A 296 -6.25 -10.95 -13.20
N ILE A 297 -7.41 -11.46 -12.84
CA ILE A 297 -7.58 -12.82 -12.30
C ILE A 297 -7.48 -13.84 -13.42
N ALA A 298 -8.21 -13.63 -14.51
CA ALA A 298 -8.11 -14.43 -15.72
C ALA A 298 -8.28 -13.53 -16.95
N ARG A 299 -7.49 -13.76 -17.99
CA ARG A 299 -7.62 -13.07 -19.27
C ARG A 299 -8.12 -14.01 -20.33
N GLY A 300 -9.17 -13.62 -21.07
CA GLY A 300 -9.74 -14.38 -22.18
C GLY A 300 -10.26 -15.77 -21.77
N LEU A 301 -10.86 -15.89 -20.59
CA LEU A 301 -11.55 -17.10 -20.15
C LEU A 301 -12.62 -17.45 -21.17
N LYS A 302 -12.51 -18.60 -21.85
CA LYS A 302 -13.48 -19.04 -22.85
C LYS A 302 -14.70 -19.62 -22.15
N ALA A 303 -15.86 -18.94 -22.22
CA ALA A 303 -17.12 -19.41 -21.66
C ALA A 303 -17.49 -20.81 -22.22
N SER A 304 -17.25 -21.07 -23.52
CA SER A 304 -17.50 -22.38 -24.15
C SER A 304 -16.72 -23.55 -23.55
N ARG A 305 -15.70 -23.28 -22.71
CA ARG A 305 -14.96 -24.32 -21.99
C ARG A 305 -15.48 -24.56 -20.57
N LEU A 306 -16.45 -23.79 -20.13
CA LEU A 306 -17.17 -24.07 -18.89
C LEU A 306 -18.11 -25.25 -19.14
N PRO A 307 -18.24 -26.19 -18.20
CA PRO A 307 -19.27 -27.21 -18.27
C PRO A 307 -20.65 -26.57 -18.06
N ASP A 308 -21.70 -27.30 -18.45
CA ASP A 308 -23.07 -26.87 -18.16
C ASP A 308 -23.30 -26.79 -16.65
N GLY A 309 -24.16 -25.84 -16.24
CA GLY A 309 -24.45 -25.56 -14.85
C GLY A 309 -23.41 -24.65 -14.17
N VAL A 310 -23.50 -24.56 -12.85
CA VAL A 310 -22.74 -23.59 -12.05
C VAL A 310 -21.34 -24.13 -11.75
N SER A 311 -20.34 -23.37 -12.13
CA SER A 311 -18.94 -23.53 -11.73
C SER A 311 -18.60 -22.51 -10.64
N LEU A 312 -17.58 -22.75 -9.85
CA LEU A 312 -17.13 -21.90 -8.76
C LEU A 312 -15.75 -21.32 -9.05
N LEU A 313 -15.68 -20.00 -9.31
CA LEU A 313 -14.43 -19.25 -9.32
C LEU A 313 -14.03 -18.96 -7.88
N ARG A 314 -12.79 -19.28 -7.52
CA ARG A 314 -12.18 -18.97 -6.23
C ARG A 314 -11.03 -18.02 -6.42
N ILE A 315 -11.00 -16.96 -5.63
CA ILE A 315 -9.91 -16.00 -5.53
C ILE A 315 -9.39 -16.05 -4.10
N ASP A 316 -8.09 -16.18 -3.95
CA ASP A 316 -7.38 -16.36 -2.69
C ASP A 316 -6.34 -15.26 -2.54
N ALA A 317 -6.56 -14.32 -1.64
CA ALA A 317 -5.62 -13.26 -1.30
C ALA A 317 -5.02 -13.51 0.08
N THR A 318 -3.70 -13.42 0.18
CA THR A 318 -2.96 -13.69 1.42
C THR A 318 -1.91 -12.60 1.65
N ASP A 319 -1.74 -12.14 2.89
CA ASP A 319 -0.69 -11.22 3.30
C ASP A 319 0.63 -11.92 3.63
N THR A 320 1.65 -11.16 4.04
CA THR A 320 2.97 -11.68 4.41
C THR A 320 2.96 -12.51 5.70
N ARG A 321 1.91 -12.43 6.50
CA ARG A 321 1.74 -13.20 7.76
C ARG A 321 0.83 -14.40 7.57
N GLY A 322 0.25 -14.56 6.38
CA GLY A 322 -0.62 -15.69 6.02
C GLY A 322 -2.07 -15.46 6.42
N ASN A 323 -2.45 -14.24 6.83
CA ASN A 323 -3.86 -13.90 6.93
C ASN A 323 -4.46 -13.95 5.54
N ARG A 324 -5.69 -14.42 5.43
CA ARG A 324 -6.24 -14.86 4.15
C ARG A 324 -7.68 -14.42 3.95
N THR A 325 -8.00 -14.01 2.74
CA THR A 325 -9.38 -13.84 2.27
C THR A 325 -9.60 -14.76 1.08
N LEU A 326 -10.65 -15.55 1.17
CA LEU A 326 -11.11 -16.44 0.11
C LEU A 326 -12.47 -15.97 -0.40
N ALA A 327 -12.49 -15.40 -1.60
CA ALA A 327 -13.72 -15.06 -2.31
C ALA A 327 -14.17 -16.19 -3.23
N ARG A 328 -15.49 -16.36 -3.38
CA ARG A 328 -16.13 -17.39 -4.20
C ARG A 328 -17.24 -16.76 -5.03
N VAL A 329 -17.18 -16.95 -6.33
CA VAL A 329 -18.16 -16.45 -7.30
C VAL A 329 -18.76 -17.63 -8.05
N PRO A 330 -20.07 -17.83 -8.01
CA PRO A 330 -20.76 -18.74 -8.95
C PRO A 330 -20.64 -18.16 -10.35
N VAL A 331 -20.26 -18.99 -11.33
CA VAL A 331 -20.20 -18.62 -12.74
C VAL A 331 -20.82 -19.68 -13.60
N SER A 332 -21.53 -19.28 -14.67
CA SER A 332 -22.12 -20.18 -15.66
C SER A 332 -22.09 -19.58 -17.07
N ARG A 333 -22.27 -20.44 -18.09
CA ARG A 333 -22.42 -20.05 -19.49
C ARG A 333 -23.87 -20.12 -19.91
#